data_7162dc3eb0f3f0d06f2be096e14184cf
#
_entry.id   7162dc3eb0f3f0d06f2be096e14184cf
#
_cell.length_a   1.000
_cell.length_b   1.000
_cell.length_c   1.000
_cell.angle_alpha   90.00
_cell.angle_beta   90.00
_cell.angle_gamma   90.00
#
_symmetry.space_group_name_H-M   'P 1'
#
loop_
_entity.id
_entity.type
_entity.pdbx_description
1 polymer ?
#
loop_
_entity_poly.entity_id
_entity_poly.type
_entity_poly.pdbx_seq_one_letter_code
_entity_poly.pdbx_strand_id
1 'polypeptide(L)'
;MLDIRNFDHIGIRISNLDASVAFYELLGFELIADGGYDKGHPLVMLHPSGININLLGPATAKAGANILMDELEKYPGITHLAVKVKDAEATEAFVTEKGITITGRREFRGTKTIFIRDPDRNVLELVGPGPSVAQLIAEHVHN
;
A
#
# COMPACT_ATOMS: atom_id res chain seq x y z
N MET A 1 -6.48 -14.80 25.35
CA MET A 1 -6.52 -14.18 24.01
C MET A 1 -6.24 -12.70 24.14
N LEU A 2 -5.40 -12.14 23.28
CA LEU A 2 -5.18 -10.71 23.24
C LEU A 2 -6.40 -10.02 22.61
N ASP A 3 -6.92 -8.97 23.25
CA ASP A 3 -8.06 -8.19 22.75
C ASP A 3 -7.61 -7.12 21.77
N ILE A 4 -7.42 -7.50 20.51
CA ILE A 4 -7.05 -6.58 19.42
C ILE A 4 -8.31 -5.95 18.87
N ARG A 5 -8.39 -4.63 18.84
CA ARG A 5 -9.57 -3.86 18.42
C ARG A 5 -9.54 -3.45 16.97
N ASN A 6 -8.45 -2.87 16.52
CA ASN A 6 -8.35 -2.28 15.19
C ASN A 6 -6.93 -2.28 14.69
N PHE A 7 -6.81 -2.01 13.42
CA PHE A 7 -5.55 -1.62 12.79
C PHE A 7 -5.30 -0.13 13.14
N ASP A 8 -4.13 0.20 13.69
CA ASP A 8 -3.80 1.60 14.00
C ASP A 8 -3.14 2.28 12.80
N HIS A 9 -1.99 1.77 12.37
CA HIS A 9 -1.25 2.31 11.22
C HIS A 9 -0.31 1.28 10.63
N ILE A 10 0.24 1.61 9.46
CA ILE A 10 1.32 0.87 8.82
C ILE A 10 2.54 1.77 8.77
N GLY A 11 3.69 1.25 9.17
CA GLY A 11 4.97 1.94 9.05
C GLY A 11 5.69 1.51 7.78
N ILE A 12 6.08 2.48 6.96
CA ILE A 12 6.82 2.25 5.71
C ILE A 12 8.08 3.09 5.75
N ARG A 13 9.25 2.43 5.65
CA ARG A 13 10.52 3.15 5.52
C ARG A 13 10.69 3.65 4.10
N ILE A 14 11.07 4.92 3.98
CA ILE A 14 11.21 5.60 2.69
C ILE A 14 12.64 6.09 2.49
N SER A 15 13.05 6.25 1.24
CA SER A 15 14.37 6.76 0.88
C SER A 15 14.35 8.26 0.53
N ASN A 16 13.22 8.78 0.06
CA ASN A 16 13.07 10.17 -0.39
C ASN A 16 11.75 10.74 0.12
N LEU A 17 11.84 11.68 1.04
CA LEU A 17 10.68 12.30 1.67
C LEU A 17 9.74 12.93 0.65
N ASP A 18 10.26 13.80 -0.20
CA ASP A 18 9.43 14.58 -1.13
C ASP A 18 8.70 13.68 -2.13
N ALA A 19 9.41 12.68 -2.67
CA ALA A 19 8.82 11.74 -3.62
C ALA A 19 7.73 10.89 -2.99
N SER A 20 7.95 10.39 -1.78
CA SER A 20 6.98 9.53 -1.09
C SER A 20 5.77 10.30 -0.61
N VAL A 21 5.96 11.49 -0.05
CA VAL A 21 4.83 12.35 0.35
C VAL A 21 3.99 12.69 -0.87
N ALA A 22 4.61 13.12 -1.98
CA ALA A 22 3.89 13.44 -3.21
C ALA A 22 3.10 12.26 -3.76
N PHE A 23 3.67 11.04 -3.73
CA PHE A 23 2.99 9.84 -4.18
C PHE A 23 1.75 9.54 -3.35
N TYR A 24 1.85 9.53 -2.03
CA TYR A 24 0.71 9.24 -1.17
C TYR A 24 -0.33 10.36 -1.18
N GLU A 25 0.08 11.62 -1.38
CA GLU A 25 -0.86 12.72 -1.62
C GLU A 25 -1.68 12.51 -2.90
N LEU A 26 -1.08 11.99 -3.97
CA LEU A 26 -1.83 11.62 -5.19
C LEU A 26 -2.92 10.61 -4.90
N LEU A 27 -2.71 9.70 -3.95
CA LEU A 27 -3.70 8.69 -3.56
C LEU A 27 -4.77 9.24 -2.60
N GLY A 28 -4.68 10.51 -2.20
CA GLY A 28 -5.65 11.15 -1.32
C GLY A 28 -5.24 11.23 0.15
N PHE A 29 -4.01 10.84 0.48
CA PHE A 29 -3.48 11.03 1.84
C PHE A 29 -3.05 12.47 2.06
N GLU A 30 -3.17 12.95 3.28
CA GLU A 30 -2.70 14.27 3.71
C GLU A 30 -1.59 14.09 4.74
N LEU A 31 -0.50 14.83 4.59
CA LEU A 31 0.54 14.92 5.61
C LEU A 31 0.04 15.78 6.76
N ILE A 32 -0.33 15.16 7.87
CA ILE A 32 -0.92 15.87 9.03
C ILE A 32 0.09 16.18 10.13
N ALA A 33 1.21 15.49 10.16
CA ALA A 33 2.25 15.74 11.16
C ALA A 33 3.61 15.23 10.68
N ASP A 34 4.65 15.98 11.03
CA ASP A 34 6.04 15.57 10.89
C ASP A 34 6.65 15.47 12.29
N GLY A 35 6.88 14.26 12.74
CA GLY A 35 7.48 13.99 14.06
C GLY A 35 8.99 14.17 14.10
N GLY A 36 9.62 14.43 12.97
CA GLY A 36 11.08 14.55 12.84
C GLY A 36 11.67 13.41 12.01
N TYR A 37 11.46 13.47 10.71
CA TYR A 37 11.93 12.46 9.76
C TYR A 37 13.43 12.14 9.91
N ASP A 38 14.28 13.18 9.99
CA ASP A 38 15.73 13.01 10.11
C ASP A 38 16.16 12.41 11.47
N LYS A 39 15.26 12.41 12.44
CA LYS A 39 15.50 11.84 13.77
C LYS A 39 14.91 10.44 13.92
N GLY A 40 14.38 9.87 12.85
CA GLY A 40 13.75 8.56 12.87
C GLY A 40 12.31 8.55 13.37
N HIS A 41 11.68 9.72 13.49
CA HIS A 41 10.26 9.83 13.84
C HIS A 41 9.38 9.85 12.59
N PRO A 42 8.12 9.42 12.70
CA PRO A 42 7.27 9.28 11.52
C PRO A 42 6.76 10.60 10.95
N LEU A 43 6.56 10.59 9.63
CA LEU A 43 5.64 11.48 8.93
C LEU A 43 4.28 10.80 8.92
N VAL A 44 3.27 11.46 9.46
CA VAL A 44 1.93 10.88 9.58
C VAL A 44 1.07 11.28 8.38
N MET A 45 0.76 10.30 7.53
CA MET A 45 -0.10 10.47 6.36
C MET A 45 -1.47 9.87 6.65
N LEU A 46 -2.53 10.68 6.54
CA LEU A 46 -3.89 10.25 6.83
C LEU A 46 -4.80 10.39 5.61
N HIS A 47 -5.51 9.32 5.28
CA HIS A 47 -6.53 9.31 4.24
C HIS A 47 -7.92 9.60 4.85
N PRO A 48 -8.85 10.27 4.12
CA PRO A 48 -10.22 10.51 4.62
C PRO A 48 -10.98 9.25 5.05
N SER A 49 -10.61 8.07 4.50
CA SER A 49 -11.17 6.79 4.93
C SER A 49 -10.75 6.35 6.34
N GLY A 50 -9.80 7.04 6.96
CA GLY A 50 -9.23 6.69 8.25
C GLY A 50 -7.95 5.86 8.18
N ILE A 51 -7.49 5.48 6.99
CA ILE A 51 -6.24 4.74 6.83
C ILE A 51 -5.08 5.66 7.17
N ASN A 52 -4.21 5.21 8.08
CA ASN A 52 -3.01 5.92 8.47
C ASN A 52 -1.76 5.17 8.02
N ILE A 53 -0.90 5.86 7.30
CA ILE A 53 0.43 5.39 6.92
C ILE A 53 1.45 6.30 7.59
N ASN A 54 2.38 5.72 8.34
CA ASN A 54 3.50 6.44 8.91
C ASN A 54 4.74 6.20 8.05
N LEU A 55 5.24 7.24 7.42
CA LEU A 55 6.46 7.17 6.63
C LEU A 55 7.66 7.35 7.55
N LEU A 56 8.54 6.38 7.55
CA LEU A 56 9.73 6.35 8.40
C LEU A 56 10.97 6.59 7.55
N GLY A 57 11.90 7.30 8.06
CA GLY A 57 13.11 7.56 7.30
C GLY A 57 14.35 7.64 8.15
N PRO A 58 15.45 8.02 7.46
CA PRO A 58 15.66 7.62 6.06
C PRO A 58 16.12 6.16 5.93
N ALA A 59 15.91 5.58 4.75
CA ALA A 59 16.51 4.29 4.46
C ALA A 59 18.01 4.46 4.29
N THR A 60 18.79 3.50 4.79
CA THR A 60 20.25 3.51 4.68
C THR A 60 20.78 2.60 3.57
N ALA A 61 19.95 1.64 3.13
CA ALA A 61 20.28 0.78 2.00
C ALA A 61 19.95 1.49 0.67
N LYS A 62 20.46 0.92 -0.43
CA LYS A 62 20.23 1.45 -1.77
C LYS A 62 18.73 1.51 -2.08
N ALA A 63 18.27 2.65 -2.58
CA ALA A 63 16.90 2.85 -3.02
C ALA A 63 16.58 2.02 -4.28
N GLY A 64 15.29 1.78 -4.52
CA GLY A 64 14.80 1.14 -5.74
C GLY A 64 14.79 -0.38 -5.74
N ALA A 65 15.10 -1.03 -4.61
CA ALA A 65 15.06 -2.48 -4.47
C ALA A 65 14.01 -2.90 -3.44
N ASN A 66 13.10 -3.80 -3.84
CA ASN A 66 12.20 -4.48 -2.92
C ASN A 66 12.67 -5.93 -2.77
N ILE A 67 13.42 -6.21 -1.70
CA ILE A 67 14.03 -7.53 -1.49
C ILE A 67 13.01 -8.63 -1.20
N LEU A 68 11.80 -8.27 -0.77
CA LEU A 68 10.75 -9.24 -0.47
C LEU A 68 10.02 -9.71 -1.73
N MET A 69 9.92 -8.86 -2.75
CA MET A 69 9.11 -9.15 -3.94
C MET A 69 9.92 -9.30 -5.23
N ASP A 70 11.08 -8.62 -5.34
CA ASP A 70 11.79 -8.51 -6.62
C ASP A 70 13.01 -9.43 -6.72
N GLU A 71 13.41 -10.10 -5.65
CA GLU A 71 14.52 -11.04 -5.65
C GLU A 71 14.08 -12.48 -6.00
N LEU A 72 14.97 -13.24 -6.61
CA LEU A 72 14.74 -14.68 -6.86
C LEU A 72 14.61 -15.43 -5.54
N GLU A 73 15.49 -15.16 -4.58
CA GLU A 73 15.38 -15.71 -3.24
C GLU A 73 14.27 -14.98 -2.49
N LYS A 74 13.33 -15.74 -1.92
CA LYS A 74 12.17 -15.16 -1.23
C LYS A 74 12.40 -15.12 0.27
N TYR A 75 12.52 -13.92 0.81
CA TYR A 75 12.67 -13.66 2.24
C TYR A 75 11.29 -13.54 2.92
N PRO A 76 11.15 -14.01 4.16
CA PRO A 76 9.90 -13.82 4.89
C PRO A 76 9.73 -12.35 5.30
N GLY A 77 8.49 -11.87 5.28
CA GLY A 77 8.17 -10.49 5.68
C GLY A 77 6.82 -10.03 5.17
N ILE A 78 6.47 -8.80 5.52
CA ILE A 78 5.26 -8.13 5.01
C ILE A 78 5.53 -7.67 3.59
N THR A 79 4.80 -8.22 2.61
CA THR A 79 5.08 -8.02 1.19
C THR A 79 4.30 -6.87 0.56
N HIS A 80 3.13 -6.54 1.09
CA HIS A 80 2.27 -5.53 0.47
C HIS A 80 1.23 -4.99 1.43
N LEU A 81 0.66 -3.84 1.04
CA LEU A 81 -0.50 -3.22 1.65
C LEU A 81 -1.67 -3.35 0.68
N ALA A 82 -2.79 -3.90 1.12
CA ALA A 82 -4.00 -3.99 0.33
C ALA A 82 -5.07 -3.07 0.88
N VAL A 83 -5.68 -2.27 0.00
CA VAL A 83 -6.79 -1.37 0.34
C VAL A 83 -7.95 -1.61 -0.59
N LYS A 84 -9.17 -1.41 -0.10
CA LYS A 84 -10.38 -1.46 -0.91
C LYS A 84 -10.58 -0.13 -1.61
N VAL A 85 -10.95 -0.18 -2.90
CA VAL A 85 -11.37 0.98 -3.67
C VAL A 85 -12.83 0.84 -4.06
N LYS A 86 -13.50 1.97 -4.27
CA LYS A 86 -14.93 2.00 -4.56
C LYS A 86 -15.27 1.48 -5.96
N ASP A 87 -14.40 1.73 -6.93
CA ASP A 87 -14.64 1.44 -8.35
C ASP A 87 -13.31 1.01 -9.00
N ALA A 88 -13.27 -0.21 -9.51
CA ALA A 88 -12.05 -0.77 -10.09
C ALA A 88 -11.63 -0.05 -11.39
N GLU A 89 -12.58 0.21 -12.28
CA GLU A 89 -12.31 0.87 -13.56
C GLU A 89 -11.89 2.33 -13.37
N ALA A 90 -12.57 3.05 -12.47
CA ALA A 90 -12.21 4.44 -12.14
C ALA A 90 -10.82 4.52 -11.49
N THR A 91 -10.46 3.55 -10.66
CA THR A 91 -9.13 3.47 -10.04
C THR A 91 -8.05 3.24 -11.10
N GLU A 92 -8.28 2.32 -12.03
CA GLU A 92 -7.33 2.05 -13.12
C GLU A 92 -7.13 3.29 -14.00
N ALA A 93 -8.22 3.98 -14.35
CA ALA A 93 -8.16 5.23 -15.12
C ALA A 93 -7.39 6.32 -14.36
N PHE A 94 -7.63 6.46 -13.06
CA PHE A 94 -6.95 7.44 -12.22
C PHE A 94 -5.45 7.21 -12.16
N VAL A 95 -5.00 6.01 -11.85
CA VAL A 95 -3.56 5.72 -11.73
C VAL A 95 -2.86 5.86 -13.07
N THR A 96 -3.52 5.50 -14.16
CA THR A 96 -2.99 5.67 -15.52
C THR A 96 -2.83 7.14 -15.87
N GLU A 97 -3.85 7.96 -15.59
CA GLU A 97 -3.79 9.42 -15.81
C GLU A 97 -2.66 10.08 -15.02
N LYS A 98 -2.43 9.62 -13.79
CA LYS A 98 -1.35 10.16 -12.94
C LYS A 98 0.04 9.61 -13.29
N GLY A 99 0.14 8.77 -14.31
CA GLY A 99 1.42 8.20 -14.72
C GLY A 99 1.94 7.12 -13.78
N ILE A 100 1.08 6.54 -12.95
CA ILE A 100 1.44 5.44 -12.07
C ILE A 100 1.33 4.14 -12.85
N THR A 101 2.41 3.37 -12.90
CA THR A 101 2.44 2.10 -13.62
C THR A 101 1.65 1.03 -12.90
N ILE A 102 0.75 0.35 -13.62
CA ILE A 102 0.09 -0.85 -13.13
C ILE A 102 1.05 -2.02 -13.32
N THR A 103 1.49 -2.63 -12.22
CA THR A 103 2.49 -3.70 -12.23
C THR A 103 1.87 -5.10 -12.26
N GLY A 104 0.58 -5.20 -12.02
CA GLY A 104 -0.15 -6.47 -12.09
C GLY A 104 -1.65 -6.26 -12.02
N ARG A 105 -2.37 -7.27 -12.49
CA ARG A 105 -3.83 -7.33 -12.45
C ARG A 105 -4.26 -8.72 -12.01
N ARG A 106 -5.36 -8.78 -11.28
CA ARG A 106 -6.00 -10.03 -10.92
C ARG A 106 -7.51 -9.86 -10.94
N GLU A 107 -8.21 -10.90 -11.37
CA GLU A 107 -9.65 -10.99 -11.23
C GLU A 107 -9.99 -12.34 -10.63
N PHE A 108 -10.73 -12.33 -9.54
CA PHE A 108 -11.18 -13.53 -8.87
C PHE A 108 -12.62 -13.37 -8.40
N ARG A 109 -13.51 -14.23 -8.94
CA ARG A 109 -14.95 -14.21 -8.66
C ARG A 109 -15.58 -12.82 -8.81
N GLY A 110 -15.20 -12.11 -9.90
CA GLY A 110 -15.71 -10.78 -10.23
C GLY A 110 -15.03 -9.62 -9.46
N THR A 111 -14.19 -9.89 -8.48
CA THR A 111 -13.41 -8.86 -7.79
C THR A 111 -12.14 -8.57 -8.59
N LYS A 112 -12.02 -7.35 -9.08
CA LYS A 112 -10.87 -6.89 -9.85
C LYS A 112 -9.89 -6.17 -8.97
N THR A 113 -8.62 -6.49 -9.11
CA THR A 113 -7.52 -5.91 -8.34
C THR A 113 -6.42 -5.46 -9.27
N ILE A 114 -5.84 -4.30 -8.99
CA ILE A 114 -4.59 -3.86 -9.63
C ILE A 114 -3.51 -3.68 -8.58
N PHE A 115 -2.26 -3.82 -9.01
CA PHE A 115 -1.07 -3.62 -8.19
C PHE A 115 -0.29 -2.43 -8.72
N ILE A 116 0.16 -1.58 -7.82
CA ILE A 116 1.04 -0.45 -8.11
C ILE A 116 2.22 -0.48 -7.14
N ARG A 117 3.22 0.34 -7.42
CA ARG A 117 4.40 0.50 -6.56
C ARG A 117 4.55 1.95 -6.13
N ASP A 118 4.92 2.16 -4.88
CA ASP A 118 5.34 3.47 -4.42
C ASP A 118 6.77 3.80 -4.89
N PRO A 119 7.32 4.99 -4.61
CA PRO A 119 8.67 5.36 -5.07
C PRO A 119 9.79 4.42 -4.61
N ASP A 120 9.62 3.73 -3.49
CA ASP A 120 10.58 2.73 -2.99
C ASP A 120 10.21 1.30 -3.40
N ARG A 121 9.30 1.15 -4.38
CA ARG A 121 8.82 -0.11 -4.92
C ARG A 121 8.03 -0.96 -3.92
N ASN A 122 7.53 -0.37 -2.85
CA ASN A 122 6.57 -1.06 -1.99
C ASN A 122 5.29 -1.36 -2.77
N VAL A 123 4.76 -2.56 -2.59
CA VAL A 123 3.58 -3.03 -3.32
C VAL A 123 2.31 -2.54 -2.64
N LEU A 124 1.46 -1.86 -3.41
CA LEU A 124 0.09 -1.55 -3.01
C LEU A 124 -0.87 -2.34 -3.91
N GLU A 125 -1.77 -3.05 -3.27
CA GLU A 125 -2.83 -3.81 -3.91
C GLU A 125 -4.14 -3.03 -3.77
N LEU A 126 -4.72 -2.62 -4.90
CA LEU A 126 -5.96 -1.85 -4.94
C LEU A 126 -7.09 -2.79 -5.33
N VAL A 127 -7.88 -3.18 -4.33
CA VAL A 127 -8.90 -4.23 -4.44
C VAL A 127 -10.25 -3.58 -4.73
N GLY A 128 -10.85 -3.92 -5.86
CA GLY A 128 -12.16 -3.42 -6.26
C GLY A 128 -13.32 -3.92 -5.39
N PRO A 129 -14.54 -3.44 -5.66
CA PRO A 129 -15.74 -3.86 -4.92
C PRO A 129 -15.97 -5.36 -4.98
N GLY A 130 -16.53 -5.90 -3.94
CA GLY A 130 -16.86 -7.31 -3.82
C GLY A 130 -16.58 -7.83 -2.42
N PRO A 131 -16.72 -9.15 -2.21
CA PRO A 131 -16.38 -9.79 -0.96
C PRO A 131 -14.91 -9.58 -0.58
N SER A 132 -14.60 -9.62 0.69
CA SER A 132 -13.20 -9.59 1.15
C SER A 132 -12.44 -10.83 0.66
N VAL A 133 -11.12 -10.74 0.60
CA VAL A 133 -10.27 -11.89 0.26
C VAL A 133 -10.56 -13.06 1.20
N ALA A 134 -10.77 -12.79 2.48
CA ALA A 134 -11.11 -13.83 3.45
C ALA A 134 -12.40 -14.54 3.08
N GLN A 135 -13.45 -13.79 2.69
CA GLN A 135 -14.72 -14.37 2.25
C GLN A 135 -14.57 -15.18 0.97
N LEU A 136 -13.87 -14.64 -0.03
CA LEU A 136 -13.62 -15.31 -1.31
C LEU A 136 -12.89 -16.65 -1.13
N ILE A 137 -11.86 -16.66 -0.29
CA ILE A 137 -11.08 -17.88 -0.02
C ILE A 137 -11.91 -18.90 0.76
N ALA A 138 -12.65 -18.45 1.79
CA ALA A 138 -13.52 -19.35 2.58
C ALA A 138 -14.56 -20.04 1.69
N GLU A 139 -15.23 -19.30 0.81
CA GLU A 139 -16.19 -19.85 -0.15
C GLU A 139 -15.54 -20.85 -1.11
N HIS A 140 -14.34 -20.52 -1.60
CA HIS A 140 -13.61 -21.40 -2.53
C HIS A 140 -13.23 -22.74 -1.88
N VAL A 141 -12.79 -22.72 -0.62
CA VAL A 141 -12.37 -23.93 0.13
C VAL A 141 -13.57 -24.83 0.45
N HIS A 142 -14.75 -24.26 0.71
CA HIS A 142 -15.96 -25.01 1.10
C HIS A 142 -16.86 -25.39 -0.08
N ASN A 143 -16.59 -24.91 -1.27
CA ASN A 143 -17.25 -25.28 -2.50
C ASN A 143 -16.41 -26.25 -3.33
#